data_257ca4da12d9712b18169b7bd685782b
#
_entry.id   257ca4da12d9712b18169b7bd685782b
#
_cell.length_a   1.000
_cell.length_b   1.000
_cell.length_c   1.000
_cell.angle_alpha   90.00
_cell.angle_beta   90.00
_cell.angle_gamma   90.00
#
_symmetry.space_group_name_H-M   'P 1'
#
loop_
_entity.id
_entity.type
_entity.pdbx_description
1 polymer ?
#
loop_
_entity_poly.entity_id
_entity_poly.type
_entity_poly.pdbx_seq_one_letter_code
_entity_poly.pdbx_strand_id
1 'polypeptide(L)'
;MSNKMKWTSMTAHWSAIINFIRKYVRSARMVAIHLLVLWLPVSAQAERESDYSWNLPVSGNIDLNALPEQQDIWSIKVVQRDFGLGYFSLMCLSENDDVFGKCRTRVPGGVYVQPFQNVPLRFTRQGSGETITLTVAGRFANHDEGFAGSVTYRAMEDHVIIKTWILREELKKIPTTGIWTAHLQMRSLRWWNIPIGSLVSDITLNVTDHFAENAAIYFPQFGTATPRVDLNLHRMNASQMSGRANLDMCLYDGGVKARSLQMKIEGSNKLGTGFQVMKSDSADTIDYAVSMNYGGRNIPVTRGVEFSLDNVDKAATRPVVLPGQRQAVRCVPVPLTLTTQPFNIREKRSGEYQGTLTVTMLMGTQTP
;
A
#
# COMPACT_ATOMS: atom_id res chain seq x y z
N MET A 1 -23.99 24.07 -7.09
CA MET A 1 -24.83 23.32 -6.10
C MET A 1 -24.04 22.14 -5.61
N SER A 2 -23.70 22.16 -4.33
CA SER A 2 -22.73 21.26 -3.68
C SER A 2 -23.40 19.96 -3.25
N ASN A 3 -23.00 18.81 -3.79
CA ASN A 3 -23.40 17.50 -3.29
C ASN A 3 -22.38 16.99 -2.27
N LYS A 4 -22.72 17.14 -1.00
CA LYS A 4 -22.00 16.50 0.10
C LYS A 4 -22.42 15.03 0.18
N MET A 5 -21.50 14.14 -0.13
CA MET A 5 -21.61 12.71 0.12
C MET A 5 -21.38 12.44 1.61
N LYS A 6 -22.41 12.01 2.32
CA LYS A 6 -22.32 11.61 3.74
C LYS A 6 -21.78 10.19 3.82
N TRP A 7 -20.65 10.03 4.46
CA TRP A 7 -20.15 8.76 4.98
C TRP A 7 -20.93 8.39 6.23
N THR A 8 -21.68 7.32 6.21
CA THR A 8 -22.26 6.72 7.42
C THR A 8 -21.23 5.74 8.00
N SER A 9 -20.65 6.15 9.13
CA SER A 9 -19.77 5.32 9.95
C SER A 9 -20.53 4.13 10.52
N MET A 10 -19.91 2.95 10.47
CA MET A 10 -20.28 1.78 11.26
C MET A 10 -20.14 2.08 12.77
N THR A 11 -21.23 2.39 13.44
CA THR A 11 -21.33 2.40 14.90
C THR A 11 -22.50 1.53 15.33
N ALA A 12 -22.29 0.23 15.37
CA ALA A 12 -23.16 -0.67 16.09
C ALA A 12 -22.30 -1.84 16.59
N HIS A 13 -22.08 -1.85 17.91
CA HIS A 13 -21.77 -2.97 18.82
C HIS A 13 -20.75 -2.62 19.92
N TRP A 14 -20.84 -1.43 20.49
CA TRP A 14 -20.04 -1.09 21.69
C TRP A 14 -20.84 -0.96 22.98
N SER A 15 -22.17 -1.18 22.96
CA SER A 15 -23.02 -1.00 24.16
C SER A 15 -23.08 -2.25 25.08
N ALA A 16 -22.67 -3.41 24.63
CA ALA A 16 -22.73 -4.65 25.43
C ALA A 16 -21.50 -4.93 26.27
N ILE A 17 -20.36 -4.30 26.01
CA ILE A 17 -19.09 -4.57 26.68
C ILE A 17 -18.88 -3.71 27.93
N ILE A 18 -19.54 -2.55 28.02
CA ILE A 18 -19.32 -1.61 29.15
C ILE A 18 -19.95 -2.09 30.45
N ASN A 19 -20.99 -2.93 30.40
CA ASN A 19 -21.65 -3.43 31.62
C ASN A 19 -20.98 -4.68 32.23
N PHE A 20 -20.09 -5.35 31.52
CA PHE A 20 -19.38 -6.51 32.06
C PHE A 20 -18.09 -6.13 32.82
N ILE A 21 -17.53 -4.97 32.53
CA ILE A 21 -16.26 -4.51 33.13
C ILE A 21 -16.47 -3.85 34.50
N ARG A 22 -17.68 -3.37 34.83
CA ARG A 22 -17.95 -2.74 36.15
C ARG A 22 -18.03 -3.71 37.33
N LYS A 23 -18.07 -5.00 37.13
CA LYS A 23 -18.24 -6.00 38.19
C LYS A 23 -16.93 -6.65 38.66
N TYR A 24 -15.80 -6.42 37.95
CA TYR A 24 -14.50 -7.06 38.25
C TYR A 24 -13.38 -6.09 38.70
N VAL A 25 -13.65 -4.80 38.86
CA VAL A 25 -12.62 -3.80 39.20
C VAL A 25 -12.47 -3.56 40.72
N ARG A 26 -12.88 -4.49 41.57
CA ARG A 26 -12.71 -4.32 43.03
C ARG A 26 -11.67 -5.25 43.69
N SER A 27 -10.92 -6.07 42.99
CA SER A 27 -9.91 -6.92 43.58
C SER A 27 -8.60 -7.15 42.81
N ALA A 28 -8.18 -6.24 41.95
CA ALA A 28 -6.87 -6.34 41.28
C ALA A 28 -6.14 -4.99 41.23
N ARG A 29 -5.84 -4.45 42.41
CA ARG A 29 -5.02 -3.24 42.55
C ARG A 29 -3.52 -3.52 42.69
N MET A 30 -2.95 -4.54 42.07
CA MET A 30 -1.50 -4.81 42.15
C MET A 30 -0.84 -5.56 40.97
N VAL A 31 -1.44 -5.65 39.79
CA VAL A 31 -0.77 -6.32 38.63
C VAL A 31 -0.77 -5.48 37.35
N ALA A 32 -1.24 -4.24 37.37
CA ALA A 32 -1.44 -3.42 36.17
C ALA A 32 -0.31 -2.43 35.83
N ILE A 33 0.93 -2.63 36.33
CA ILE A 33 2.06 -1.75 36.02
C ILE A 33 3.10 -2.40 35.08
N HIS A 34 2.96 -3.66 34.70
CA HIS A 34 3.97 -4.35 33.87
C HIS A 34 3.57 -4.66 32.42
N LEU A 35 2.46 -4.15 31.90
CA LEU A 35 2.00 -4.43 30.52
C LEU A 35 1.81 -3.19 29.63
N LEU A 36 2.28 -2.02 30.04
CA LEU A 36 2.12 -0.76 29.27
C LEU A 36 3.44 -0.25 28.68
N VAL A 37 4.47 -1.10 28.58
CA VAL A 37 5.81 -0.75 28.07
C VAL A 37 6.12 -1.38 26.70
N LEU A 38 5.19 -2.06 26.06
CA LEU A 38 5.48 -2.83 24.83
C LEU A 38 4.94 -2.24 23.52
N TRP A 39 4.51 -0.97 23.51
CA TRP A 39 4.08 -0.31 22.27
C TRP A 39 4.66 1.10 22.11
N LEU A 40 5.94 1.23 22.36
CA LEU A 40 6.69 2.34 21.79
C LEU A 40 7.32 1.83 20.49
N PRO A 41 7.21 2.54 19.37
CA PRO A 41 8.08 2.25 18.23
C PRO A 41 9.50 2.49 18.73
N VAL A 42 10.23 1.42 18.95
CA VAL A 42 11.65 1.50 19.28
C VAL A 42 12.38 1.82 17.99
N SER A 43 12.29 3.06 17.54
CA SER A 43 13.39 3.70 16.84
C SER A 43 14.43 4.11 17.88
N ALA A 44 14.87 3.15 18.68
CA ALA A 44 16.07 3.32 19.48
C ALA A 44 17.26 3.21 18.53
N GLN A 45 17.55 4.31 17.84
CA GLN A 45 18.86 4.52 17.26
C GLN A 45 19.83 4.55 18.46
N ALA A 46 20.46 3.41 18.69
CA ALA A 46 21.48 3.33 19.70
C ALA A 46 22.66 4.20 19.24
N GLU A 47 22.76 5.42 19.78
CA GLU A 47 24.01 6.17 19.74
C GLU A 47 25.05 5.33 20.50
N ARG A 48 25.85 4.57 19.77
CA ARG A 48 26.99 3.88 20.34
C ARG A 48 28.20 4.84 20.29
N GLU A 49 28.67 5.25 21.45
CA GLU A 49 30.08 5.64 21.60
C GLU A 49 30.90 4.40 21.34
N SER A 50 31.58 4.32 20.22
CA SER A 50 32.28 3.10 19.82
C SER A 50 33.66 3.35 19.27
N ASP A 51 34.41 2.28 19.20
CA ASP A 51 35.79 2.17 18.72
C ASP A 51 35.91 2.34 17.18
N TYR A 52 35.13 3.23 16.56
CA TYR A 52 35.08 3.46 15.10
C TYR A 52 34.60 2.26 14.28
N SER A 53 33.95 1.31 14.95
CA SER A 53 33.23 0.20 14.34
C SER A 53 31.77 0.19 14.76
N TRP A 54 30.85 0.05 13.79
CA TRP A 54 29.41 0.05 14.02
C TRP A 54 28.76 -1.14 13.33
N ASN A 55 27.83 -1.76 14.02
CA ASN A 55 26.90 -2.74 13.45
C ASN A 55 25.49 -2.22 13.66
N LEU A 56 24.82 -1.84 12.58
CA LEU A 56 23.58 -1.08 12.55
C LEU A 56 22.49 -1.83 11.79
N PRO A 57 21.85 -2.84 12.40
CA PRO A 57 20.67 -3.44 11.78
C PRO A 57 19.50 -2.45 11.78
N VAL A 58 18.84 -2.30 10.64
CA VAL A 58 17.74 -1.35 10.44
C VAL A 58 16.58 -2.01 9.72
N SER A 59 15.37 -1.70 10.15
CA SER A 59 14.16 -2.10 9.44
C SER A 59 13.23 -0.90 9.22
N GLY A 60 12.62 -0.82 8.03
CA GLY A 60 11.64 0.19 7.67
C GLY A 60 10.40 -0.45 7.04
N ASN A 61 9.23 0.18 7.26
CA ASN A 61 7.99 -0.18 6.60
C ASN A 61 7.70 0.87 5.52
N ILE A 62 7.50 0.42 4.30
CA ILE A 62 7.25 1.27 3.13
C ILE A 62 5.91 0.87 2.53
N ASP A 63 4.96 1.81 2.50
CA ASP A 63 3.74 1.66 1.72
C ASP A 63 3.92 2.34 0.36
N LEU A 64 3.81 1.58 -0.73
CA LEU A 64 3.97 2.09 -2.10
C LEU A 64 2.95 3.18 -2.47
N ASN A 65 1.82 3.24 -1.78
CA ASN A 65 0.76 4.22 -2.00
C ASN A 65 0.88 5.48 -1.13
N ALA A 66 1.69 5.40 -0.07
CA ALA A 66 1.92 6.49 0.88
C ALA A 66 3.41 6.64 1.19
N LEU A 67 4.24 6.81 0.14
CA LEU A 67 5.68 6.93 0.30
C LEU A 67 6.04 8.15 1.16
N PRO A 68 6.86 7.98 2.21
CA PRO A 68 7.39 9.09 2.98
C PRO A 68 8.32 9.97 2.11
N GLU A 69 8.55 11.20 2.52
CA GLU A 69 9.54 12.08 1.85
C GLU A 69 10.94 11.48 1.90
N GLN A 70 11.25 10.84 3.01
CA GLN A 70 12.46 10.05 3.20
C GLN A 70 12.20 8.90 4.17
N GLN A 71 12.95 7.81 4.02
CA GLN A 71 13.05 6.71 4.98
C GLN A 71 14.39 6.82 5.68
N ASP A 72 14.38 7.17 6.97
CA ASP A 72 15.61 7.21 7.77
C ASP A 72 16.19 5.80 7.92
N ILE A 73 17.53 5.70 7.78
CA ILE A 73 18.24 4.44 7.89
C ILE A 73 18.96 4.37 9.21
N TRP A 74 20.02 5.16 9.39
CA TRP A 74 20.72 5.22 10.67
C TRP A 74 21.36 6.59 10.92
N SER A 75 21.69 6.82 12.20
CA SER A 75 22.48 7.97 12.66
C SER A 75 23.56 7.48 13.60
N ILE A 76 24.79 7.91 13.40
CA ILE A 76 25.91 7.63 14.28
C ILE A 76 26.59 8.90 14.75
N LYS A 77 27.09 8.85 15.98
CA LYS A 77 27.95 9.87 16.55
C LYS A 77 29.39 9.38 16.56
N VAL A 78 30.25 10.06 15.84
CA VAL A 78 31.69 9.78 15.85
C VAL A 78 32.36 10.72 16.85
N VAL A 79 32.82 10.16 17.96
CA VAL A 79 33.50 10.93 19.02
C VAL A 79 35.00 10.85 18.79
N GLN A 80 35.65 11.99 18.88
CA GLN A 80 37.10 12.05 18.81
C GLN A 80 37.72 11.80 20.18
N ARG A 81 38.32 10.64 20.37
CA ARG A 81 38.97 10.25 21.63
C ARG A 81 40.48 10.48 21.64
N ASP A 82 41.11 10.60 20.48
CA ASP A 82 42.56 10.74 20.36
C ASP A 82 42.95 11.94 19.49
N PHE A 83 43.85 12.76 19.98
CA PHE A 83 44.44 13.89 19.25
C PHE A 83 45.16 13.49 17.95
N GLY A 84 45.21 12.19 17.63
CA GLY A 84 45.87 11.63 16.48
C GLY A 84 44.98 11.28 15.27
N LEU A 85 43.67 11.55 15.30
CA LEU A 85 42.79 11.16 14.17
C LEU A 85 42.98 11.97 12.89
N GLY A 86 43.46 13.21 12.98
CA GLY A 86 43.75 14.13 11.87
C GLY A 86 42.67 14.27 10.81
N TYR A 87 42.20 13.14 10.30
CA TYR A 87 41.08 13.01 9.36
C TYR A 87 40.32 11.75 9.71
N PHE A 88 38.98 11.84 9.72
CA PHE A 88 38.08 10.70 9.76
C PHE A 88 37.43 10.55 8.40
N SER A 89 37.29 9.32 7.93
CA SER A 89 36.70 9.02 6.64
C SER A 89 35.85 7.75 6.69
N LEU A 90 34.70 7.78 6.00
CA LEU A 90 33.93 6.60 5.65
C LEU A 90 34.08 6.33 4.16
N MET A 91 34.58 5.16 3.79
CA MET A 91 34.89 4.76 2.42
C MET A 91 34.27 3.41 2.10
N CYS A 92 33.75 3.26 0.88
CA CYS A 92 33.21 1.98 0.42
C CYS A 92 34.29 0.92 0.23
N LEU A 93 33.87 -0.33 0.03
CA LEU A 93 34.75 -1.43 -0.34
C LEU A 93 35.01 -1.46 -1.85
N SER A 94 34.10 -0.93 -2.66
CA SER A 94 34.17 -0.92 -4.12
C SER A 94 33.73 0.41 -4.72
N GLU A 95 34.36 0.81 -5.81
CA GLU A 95 33.96 1.95 -6.65
C GLU A 95 33.08 1.53 -7.81
N ASN A 96 32.98 0.24 -8.07
CA ASN A 96 32.32 -0.30 -9.27
C ASN A 96 31.12 -1.20 -8.95
N ASP A 97 31.07 -1.80 -7.77
CA ASP A 97 30.04 -2.75 -7.35
C ASP A 97 29.20 -2.17 -6.20
N ASP A 98 27.90 -2.28 -6.31
CA ASP A 98 26.91 -1.76 -5.36
C ASP A 98 26.42 -2.81 -4.35
N VAL A 99 26.92 -4.04 -4.36
CA VAL A 99 26.50 -5.12 -3.43
C VAL A 99 26.66 -4.71 -1.98
N PHE A 100 27.80 -4.07 -1.64
CA PHE A 100 28.10 -3.55 -0.31
C PHE A 100 28.08 -2.03 -0.23
N GLY A 101 27.58 -1.38 -1.27
CA GLY A 101 27.60 0.06 -1.44
C GLY A 101 28.77 0.52 -2.32
N LYS A 102 28.44 1.41 -3.25
CA LYS A 102 29.36 1.92 -4.27
C LYS A 102 29.74 3.36 -4.00
N CYS A 103 31.00 3.61 -3.68
CA CYS A 103 31.57 4.95 -3.58
C CYS A 103 33.10 4.86 -3.62
N ARG A 104 33.82 5.96 -3.40
CA ARG A 104 35.28 5.95 -3.35
C ARG A 104 35.80 4.97 -2.28
N THR A 105 36.91 4.31 -2.60
CA THR A 105 37.56 3.33 -1.71
C THR A 105 38.72 3.90 -0.94
N ARG A 106 39.21 5.08 -1.33
CA ARG A 106 40.38 5.75 -0.76
C ARG A 106 40.19 7.26 -0.71
N VAL A 107 40.84 7.89 0.24
CA VAL A 107 41.05 9.33 0.27
C VAL A 107 42.21 9.69 -0.65
N PRO A 108 42.02 10.47 -1.72
CA PRO A 108 43.11 10.91 -2.58
C PRO A 108 44.15 11.70 -1.82
N GLY A 109 45.44 11.47 -2.10
CA GLY A 109 46.52 12.20 -1.45
C GLY A 109 46.51 13.70 -1.79
N GLY A 110 46.87 14.55 -0.82
CA GLY A 110 47.04 16.00 -1.02
C GLY A 110 45.76 16.83 -0.95
N VAL A 111 44.58 16.26 -0.74
CA VAL A 111 43.32 16.98 -0.65
C VAL A 111 42.72 16.87 0.76
N TYR A 112 42.56 18.00 1.41
CA TYR A 112 42.12 18.08 2.81
C TYR A 112 40.64 17.85 3.01
N VAL A 113 39.81 18.14 2.01
CA VAL A 113 38.36 17.90 2.03
C VAL A 113 37.97 17.31 0.69
N GLN A 114 37.35 16.15 0.72
CA GLN A 114 36.77 15.52 -0.46
C GLN A 114 35.26 15.79 -0.49
N PRO A 115 34.66 16.01 -1.68
CA PRO A 115 33.21 16.07 -1.76
C PRO A 115 32.64 14.75 -1.25
N PHE A 116 31.66 14.86 -0.35
CA PHE A 116 30.93 13.69 0.13
C PHE A 116 30.09 13.09 -0.99
N GLN A 117 29.84 11.79 -0.89
CA GLN A 117 29.05 11.05 -1.88
C GLN A 117 27.89 10.34 -1.19
N ASN A 118 26.76 10.30 -1.88
CA ASN A 118 25.70 9.35 -1.60
C ASN A 118 26.13 7.96 -2.10
N VAL A 119 25.55 6.90 -1.53
CA VAL A 119 25.99 5.53 -1.76
C VAL A 119 24.91 4.72 -2.47
N PRO A 120 25.02 4.46 -3.78
CA PRO A 120 24.23 3.44 -4.44
C PRO A 120 24.46 2.07 -3.78
N LEU A 121 23.36 1.40 -3.40
CA LEU A 121 23.37 0.13 -2.67
C LEU A 121 22.34 -0.82 -3.29
N ARG A 122 22.73 -2.06 -3.50
CA ARG A 122 21.89 -3.11 -4.04
C ARG A 122 20.98 -3.68 -2.99
N PHE A 123 19.68 -3.63 -3.25
CA PHE A 123 18.63 -4.30 -2.50
C PHE A 123 18.21 -5.56 -3.24
N THR A 124 17.99 -6.64 -2.50
CA THR A 124 17.53 -7.93 -3.03
C THR A 124 16.22 -8.31 -2.36
N ARG A 125 15.23 -8.68 -3.15
CA ARG A 125 13.94 -9.16 -2.65
C ARG A 125 14.03 -10.59 -2.18
N GLN A 126 13.61 -10.84 -0.95
CA GLN A 126 13.57 -12.20 -0.39
C GLN A 126 12.61 -13.10 -1.17
N GLY A 127 13.01 -14.33 -1.40
CA GLY A 127 12.21 -15.36 -2.08
C GLY A 127 12.27 -15.31 -3.61
N SER A 128 12.40 -14.14 -4.25
CA SER A 128 12.51 -14.05 -5.72
C SER A 128 13.94 -13.83 -6.23
N GLY A 129 14.82 -13.26 -5.40
CA GLY A 129 16.15 -12.85 -5.83
C GLY A 129 16.18 -11.62 -6.76
N GLU A 130 15.05 -10.97 -6.96
CA GLU A 130 14.94 -9.71 -7.71
C GLU A 130 15.82 -8.63 -7.07
N THR A 131 16.54 -7.84 -7.87
CA THR A 131 17.44 -6.82 -7.36
C THR A 131 17.12 -5.45 -7.89
N ILE A 132 17.40 -4.44 -7.06
CA ILE A 132 17.31 -3.02 -7.42
C ILE A 132 18.41 -2.24 -6.71
N THR A 133 18.93 -1.21 -7.35
CA THR A 133 19.87 -0.27 -6.73
C THR A 133 19.12 0.96 -6.26
N LEU A 134 19.18 1.24 -4.95
CA LEU A 134 18.68 2.47 -4.35
C LEU A 134 19.86 3.29 -3.83
N THR A 135 19.78 4.62 -3.95
CA THR A 135 20.79 5.52 -3.42
C THR A 135 20.49 5.84 -1.96
N VAL A 136 21.39 5.40 -1.07
CA VAL A 136 21.40 5.87 0.31
C VAL A 136 22.04 7.25 0.31
N ALA A 137 21.22 8.26 0.63
CA ALA A 137 21.66 9.63 0.83
C ALA A 137 22.08 9.83 2.29
N GLY A 138 22.78 10.90 2.56
CA GLY A 138 23.16 11.22 3.94
C GLY A 138 23.78 12.58 4.09
N ARG A 139 24.09 12.88 5.35
CA ARG A 139 24.73 14.10 5.79
C ARG A 139 25.88 13.77 6.72
N PHE A 140 27.03 14.33 6.48
CA PHE A 140 28.19 14.23 7.32
C PHE A 140 28.46 15.59 7.99
N ALA A 141 28.22 15.69 9.29
CA ALA A 141 28.27 16.96 10.04
C ALA A 141 27.36 18.05 9.43
N ASN A 142 27.97 19.18 9.05
CA ASN A 142 27.29 20.31 8.42
C ASN A 142 27.31 20.28 6.88
N HIS A 143 27.81 19.21 6.30
CA HIS A 143 27.82 19.01 4.84
C HIS A 143 26.53 18.36 4.39
N ASP A 144 25.81 19.02 3.49
CA ASP A 144 24.42 18.63 3.14
C ASP A 144 24.32 17.55 2.08
N GLU A 145 25.42 17.18 1.41
CA GLU A 145 25.41 16.24 0.29
C GLU A 145 26.36 15.06 0.52
N GLY A 146 25.77 13.93 0.98
CA GLY A 146 26.48 12.68 1.10
C GLY A 146 27.11 12.44 2.48
N PHE A 147 27.45 11.16 2.71
CA PHE A 147 28.05 10.71 3.97
C PHE A 147 29.34 9.89 3.78
N ALA A 148 29.59 9.42 2.57
CA ALA A 148 30.82 8.72 2.21
C ALA A 148 31.87 9.74 1.76
N GLY A 149 32.90 9.93 2.55
CA GLY A 149 33.91 10.95 2.31
C GLY A 149 34.87 11.14 3.47
N SER A 150 35.62 12.23 3.46
CA SER A 150 36.64 12.54 4.44
C SER A 150 36.42 13.93 5.02
N VAL A 151 36.55 14.06 6.33
CA VAL A 151 36.49 15.32 7.07
C VAL A 151 37.77 15.53 7.90
N THR A 152 38.20 16.78 7.96
CA THR A 152 39.34 17.15 8.79
C THR A 152 38.97 17.17 10.28
N TYR A 153 39.93 16.81 11.13
CA TYR A 153 39.83 16.87 12.56
C TYR A 153 39.30 18.22 13.09
N ARG A 154 39.80 19.36 12.55
CA ARG A 154 39.37 20.69 12.96
C ARG A 154 37.89 20.97 12.71
N ALA A 155 37.26 20.27 11.78
CA ALA A 155 35.84 20.40 11.51
C ALA A 155 34.95 19.51 12.40
N MET A 156 35.56 18.65 13.23
CA MET A 156 34.80 17.68 14.05
C MET A 156 34.50 18.22 15.46
N GLU A 157 35.14 19.32 15.90
CA GLU A 157 35.05 19.77 17.29
C GLU A 157 35.22 18.59 18.26
N ASP A 158 34.21 18.27 19.10
CA ASP A 158 34.25 17.12 20.01
C ASP A 158 33.68 15.86 19.37
N HIS A 159 32.79 16.01 18.39
CA HIS A 159 32.11 14.90 17.71
C HIS A 159 31.52 15.34 16.39
N VAL A 160 31.15 14.33 15.59
CA VAL A 160 30.43 14.47 14.32
C VAL A 160 29.23 13.54 14.30
N ILE A 161 28.10 14.03 13.81
CA ILE A 161 26.91 13.22 13.57
C ILE A 161 26.82 12.93 12.08
N ILE A 162 26.67 11.65 11.73
CA ILE A 162 26.41 11.18 10.39
C ILE A 162 24.99 10.63 10.38
N LYS A 163 24.15 11.11 9.45
CA LYS A 163 22.77 10.65 9.27
C LYS A 163 22.59 10.14 7.86
N THR A 164 21.78 9.10 7.70
CA THR A 164 21.49 8.54 6.39
C THR A 164 20.01 8.22 6.22
N TRP A 165 19.55 8.31 4.98
CA TRP A 165 18.16 8.08 4.58
C TRP A 165 18.09 7.64 3.11
N ILE A 166 16.92 7.13 2.71
CA ILE A 166 16.56 6.90 1.31
C ILE A 166 15.45 7.89 0.97
N LEU A 167 15.65 8.69 -0.07
CA LEU A 167 14.68 9.68 -0.51
C LEU A 167 13.48 9.03 -1.21
N ARG A 168 12.33 9.71 -1.19
CA ARG A 168 11.10 9.29 -1.89
C ARG A 168 11.34 8.91 -3.34
N GLU A 169 12.16 9.67 -4.07
CA GLU A 169 12.44 9.39 -5.48
C GLU A 169 13.17 8.05 -5.69
N GLU A 170 13.99 7.65 -4.74
CA GLU A 170 14.61 6.33 -4.74
C GLU A 170 13.58 5.24 -4.38
N LEU A 171 12.75 5.48 -3.35
CA LEU A 171 11.69 4.53 -2.94
C LEU A 171 10.69 4.26 -4.08
N LYS A 172 10.40 5.24 -4.93
CA LYS A 172 9.56 5.08 -6.13
C LYS A 172 10.08 4.03 -7.11
N LYS A 173 11.37 3.73 -7.08
CA LYS A 173 11.99 2.73 -7.97
C LYS A 173 11.66 1.29 -7.55
N ILE A 174 11.20 1.06 -6.31
CA ILE A 174 10.86 -0.28 -5.82
C ILE A 174 9.70 -0.83 -6.65
N PRO A 175 9.89 -1.95 -7.39
CA PRO A 175 8.93 -2.40 -8.37
C PRO A 175 7.80 -3.22 -7.76
N THR A 176 8.03 -3.92 -6.66
CA THR A 176 7.11 -4.92 -6.11
C THR A 176 7.09 -4.91 -4.58
N THR A 177 5.99 -5.37 -3.99
CA THR A 177 5.86 -5.60 -2.54
C THR A 177 6.72 -6.77 -2.08
N GLY A 178 6.97 -6.85 -0.78
CA GLY A 178 7.74 -7.92 -0.15
C GLY A 178 8.89 -7.38 0.71
N ILE A 179 9.73 -8.27 1.19
CA ILE A 179 10.88 -7.92 2.03
C ILE A 179 12.10 -7.71 1.13
N TRP A 180 12.63 -6.49 1.14
CA TRP A 180 13.83 -6.09 0.43
C TRP A 180 14.97 -5.90 1.42
N THR A 181 16.10 -6.55 1.19
CA THR A 181 17.27 -6.51 2.08
C THR A 181 18.50 -6.01 1.35
N ALA A 182 19.33 -5.26 2.06
CA ALA A 182 20.63 -4.81 1.59
C ALA A 182 21.66 -4.88 2.72
N HIS A 183 22.91 -5.05 2.35
CA HIS A 183 24.05 -5.11 3.27
C HIS A 183 25.05 -4.03 2.90
N LEU A 184 25.05 -2.92 3.65
CA LEU A 184 26.03 -1.85 3.49
C LEU A 184 27.26 -2.16 4.33
N GLN A 185 28.44 -2.12 3.70
CA GLN A 185 29.72 -2.27 4.39
C GLN A 185 30.70 -1.19 3.97
N MET A 186 31.23 -0.47 4.96
CA MET A 186 32.19 0.62 4.75
C MET A 186 33.40 0.48 5.69
N ARG A 187 34.49 1.09 5.31
CA ARG A 187 35.70 1.22 6.14
C ARG A 187 35.73 2.56 6.83
N SER A 188 36.02 2.55 8.12
CA SER A 188 36.38 3.73 8.87
C SER A 188 37.89 3.91 8.81
N LEU A 189 38.34 5.07 8.32
CA LEU A 189 39.76 5.35 8.10
C LEU A 189 40.16 6.61 8.86
N ARG A 190 41.42 6.65 9.32
CA ARG A 190 42.11 7.86 9.80
C ARG A 190 43.32 8.18 8.92
N TRP A 191 43.81 9.40 9.01
CA TRP A 191 45.03 9.80 8.31
C TRP A 191 45.06 9.23 6.89
N TRP A 192 44.26 9.77 5.98
CA TRP A 192 44.18 9.35 4.59
C TRP A 192 43.59 7.94 4.40
N ASN A 193 44.27 6.87 4.77
CA ASN A 193 43.87 5.51 4.47
C ASN A 193 44.20 4.47 5.54
N ILE A 194 44.50 4.88 6.78
CA ILE A 194 44.80 3.92 7.86
C ILE A 194 43.47 3.38 8.41
N PRO A 195 43.19 2.07 8.31
CA PRO A 195 41.95 1.51 8.86
C PRO A 195 41.91 1.62 10.38
N ILE A 196 40.77 2.00 10.93
CA ILE A 196 40.50 2.08 12.36
C ILE A 196 39.21 1.33 12.76
N GLY A 197 38.42 0.89 11.78
CA GLY A 197 37.19 0.16 12.02
C GLY A 197 36.37 -0.03 10.76
N SER A 198 35.13 -0.45 10.93
CA SER A 198 34.17 -0.68 9.85
C SER A 198 32.76 -0.24 10.27
N LEU A 199 31.95 0.09 9.29
CA LEU A 199 30.53 0.26 9.44
C LEU A 199 29.83 -0.85 8.65
N VAL A 200 28.99 -1.59 9.33
CA VAL A 200 28.12 -2.62 8.73
C VAL A 200 26.67 -2.27 9.04
N SER A 201 25.81 -2.27 8.05
CA SER A 201 24.38 -2.04 8.22
C SER A 201 23.58 -3.03 7.39
N ASP A 202 22.80 -3.87 8.09
CA ASP A 202 21.82 -4.76 7.49
C ASP A 202 20.49 -4.01 7.41
N ILE A 203 20.07 -3.65 6.20
CA ILE A 203 18.89 -2.85 5.95
C ILE A 203 17.77 -3.76 5.45
N THR A 204 16.62 -3.74 6.12
CA THR A 204 15.42 -4.47 5.73
C THR A 204 14.28 -3.49 5.50
N LEU A 205 13.72 -3.48 4.28
CA LEU A 205 12.53 -2.72 3.94
C LEU A 205 11.37 -3.70 3.74
N ASN A 206 10.35 -3.59 4.60
CA ASN A 206 9.08 -4.29 4.45
C ASN A 206 8.17 -3.44 3.57
N VAL A 207 8.02 -3.83 2.31
CA VAL A 207 7.30 -3.06 1.30
C VAL A 207 5.91 -3.63 1.12
N THR A 208 4.90 -2.83 1.39
CA THR A 208 3.48 -3.17 1.30
C THR A 208 2.76 -2.29 0.26
N ASP A 209 1.60 -2.73 -0.16
CA ASP A 209 0.67 -1.97 -1.01
C ASP A 209 -0.73 -2.15 -0.45
N HIS A 210 -1.16 -1.23 0.39
CA HIS A 210 -2.47 -1.31 1.05
C HIS A 210 -3.65 -1.38 0.07
N PHE A 211 -3.52 -0.84 -1.15
CA PHE A 211 -4.60 -0.95 -2.13
C PHE A 211 -4.63 -2.34 -2.77
N ALA A 212 -3.49 -3.00 -2.95
CA ALA A 212 -3.44 -4.36 -3.46
C ALA A 212 -3.97 -5.39 -2.46
N GLU A 213 -3.94 -5.08 -1.17
CA GLU A 213 -4.44 -5.95 -0.09
C GLU A 213 -5.95 -5.79 0.16
N ASN A 214 -6.58 -4.74 -0.38
CA ASN A 214 -8.01 -4.49 -0.21
C ASN A 214 -8.83 -5.16 -1.31
N ALA A 215 -9.87 -5.89 -0.92
CA ALA A 215 -10.85 -6.42 -1.85
C ALA A 215 -11.58 -5.30 -2.62
N ALA A 216 -11.78 -5.48 -3.91
CA ALA A 216 -12.37 -4.46 -4.77
C ALA A 216 -13.31 -5.03 -5.83
N ILE A 217 -14.36 -4.27 -6.13
CA ILE A 217 -15.19 -4.45 -7.31
C ILE A 217 -14.78 -3.41 -8.34
N TYR A 218 -14.47 -3.82 -9.54
CA TYR A 218 -13.96 -2.96 -10.59
C TYR A 218 -14.64 -3.22 -11.93
N PHE A 219 -14.86 -2.17 -12.70
CA PHE A 219 -15.45 -2.22 -14.03
C PHE A 219 -14.41 -1.77 -15.08
N PRO A 220 -13.62 -2.69 -15.64
CA PRO A 220 -12.50 -2.36 -16.53
C PRO A 220 -12.89 -1.51 -17.74
N GLN A 221 -14.06 -1.74 -18.32
CA GLN A 221 -14.56 -0.97 -19.48
C GLN A 221 -14.78 0.51 -19.16
N PHE A 222 -14.94 0.87 -17.89
CA PHE A 222 -15.17 2.25 -17.44
C PHE A 222 -13.98 2.84 -16.66
N GLY A 223 -13.01 2.02 -16.30
CA GLY A 223 -11.87 2.47 -15.50
C GLY A 223 -12.23 2.91 -14.07
N THR A 224 -13.36 2.47 -13.51
CA THR A 224 -13.89 2.91 -12.22
C THR A 224 -14.68 1.82 -11.52
N ALA A 225 -14.91 2.00 -10.20
CA ALA A 225 -15.83 1.20 -9.40
C ALA A 225 -17.27 1.73 -9.42
N THR A 226 -17.50 2.94 -9.97
CA THR A 226 -18.82 3.61 -9.98
C THR A 226 -19.21 4.10 -11.39
N PRO A 227 -19.45 3.19 -12.35
CA PRO A 227 -19.75 3.55 -13.71
C PRO A 227 -21.17 4.14 -13.85
N ARG A 228 -21.33 5.03 -14.82
CA ARG A 228 -22.66 5.36 -15.36
C ARG A 228 -22.98 4.40 -16.51
N VAL A 229 -24.17 3.82 -16.47
CA VAL A 229 -24.57 2.76 -17.40
C VAL A 229 -25.91 3.14 -18.02
N ASP A 230 -25.98 3.07 -19.35
CA ASP A 230 -27.22 3.21 -20.10
C ASP A 230 -27.85 1.82 -20.30
N LEU A 231 -29.16 1.70 -20.03
CA LEU A 231 -29.91 0.48 -20.32
C LEU A 231 -30.14 0.24 -21.82
N ASN A 232 -29.73 1.19 -22.67
CA ASN A 232 -29.85 1.12 -24.14
C ASN A 232 -31.30 0.80 -24.59
N LEU A 233 -32.25 1.58 -24.07
CA LEU A 233 -33.65 1.42 -24.42
C LEU A 233 -33.87 1.64 -25.93
N HIS A 234 -34.44 0.68 -26.59
CA HIS A 234 -34.72 0.73 -28.02
C HIS A 234 -36.13 0.18 -28.33
N ARG A 235 -36.70 0.60 -29.46
CA ARG A 235 -37.97 0.11 -29.91
C ARG A 235 -37.82 -1.31 -30.47
N MET A 236 -38.63 -2.23 -30.00
CA MET A 236 -38.75 -3.57 -30.54
C MET A 236 -39.79 -3.60 -31.68
N ASN A 237 -40.86 -2.80 -31.54
CA ASN A 237 -41.93 -2.66 -32.52
C ASN A 237 -42.66 -1.31 -32.32
N ALA A 238 -43.78 -1.08 -32.99
CA ALA A 238 -44.52 0.18 -32.92
C ALA A 238 -45.02 0.56 -31.51
N SER A 239 -45.22 -0.41 -30.61
CA SER A 239 -45.81 -0.19 -29.29
C SER A 239 -44.89 -0.57 -28.11
N GLN A 240 -43.81 -1.29 -28.34
CA GLN A 240 -42.97 -1.86 -27.29
C GLN A 240 -41.54 -1.39 -27.36
N MET A 241 -40.96 -1.20 -26.17
CA MET A 241 -39.50 -0.97 -25.94
C MET A 241 -38.93 -2.04 -25.02
N SER A 242 -37.67 -2.29 -25.16
CA SER A 242 -36.83 -3.03 -24.21
C SER A 242 -35.43 -2.44 -24.16
N GLY A 243 -34.63 -2.90 -23.24
CA GLY A 243 -33.24 -2.47 -23.14
C GLY A 243 -32.34 -3.54 -22.51
N ARG A 244 -31.07 -3.44 -22.82
CA ARG A 244 -30.06 -4.35 -22.27
C ARG A 244 -28.72 -3.63 -22.12
N ALA A 245 -28.11 -3.81 -20.97
CA ALA A 245 -26.74 -3.38 -20.70
C ALA A 245 -25.92 -4.56 -20.18
N ASN A 246 -24.71 -4.69 -20.70
CA ASN A 246 -23.72 -5.65 -20.21
C ASN A 246 -22.56 -4.87 -19.57
N LEU A 247 -22.25 -5.23 -18.34
CA LEU A 247 -21.16 -4.62 -17.59
C LEU A 247 -20.08 -5.66 -17.35
N ASP A 248 -18.89 -5.35 -17.77
CA ASP A 248 -17.71 -6.16 -17.49
C ASP A 248 -17.24 -5.89 -16.06
N MET A 249 -17.75 -6.66 -15.10
CA MET A 249 -17.39 -6.56 -13.69
C MET A 249 -16.29 -7.56 -13.34
N CYS A 250 -15.36 -7.13 -12.51
CA CYS A 250 -14.25 -7.93 -12.02
C CYS A 250 -14.16 -7.84 -10.50
N LEU A 251 -14.05 -8.97 -9.83
CA LEU A 251 -13.93 -9.08 -8.39
C LEU A 251 -12.49 -9.38 -8.00
N TYR A 252 -11.91 -8.55 -7.15
CA TYR A 252 -10.59 -8.74 -6.58
C TYR A 252 -10.72 -8.99 -5.06
N ASP A 253 -10.15 -10.08 -4.59
CA ASP A 253 -10.27 -10.55 -3.20
C ASP A 253 -9.17 -10.04 -2.26
N GLY A 254 -8.39 -9.02 -2.69
CA GLY A 254 -7.26 -8.53 -1.90
C GLY A 254 -6.04 -9.46 -1.90
N GLY A 255 -6.02 -10.47 -2.79
CA GLY A 255 -4.90 -11.44 -2.89
C GLY A 255 -4.93 -12.55 -1.84
N VAL A 256 -5.98 -12.64 -1.02
CA VAL A 256 -6.11 -13.65 0.05
C VAL A 256 -6.51 -15.03 -0.46
N LYS A 257 -6.79 -15.19 -1.76
CA LYS A 257 -7.25 -16.44 -2.38
C LYS A 257 -8.50 -17.01 -1.69
N ALA A 258 -9.50 -16.15 -1.55
CA ALA A 258 -10.77 -16.50 -0.94
C ALA A 258 -11.42 -17.68 -1.67
N ARG A 259 -11.91 -18.67 -0.94
CA ARG A 259 -12.65 -19.82 -1.50
C ARG A 259 -14.06 -19.44 -1.92
N SER A 260 -14.67 -18.51 -1.18
CA SER A 260 -16.00 -18.01 -1.48
C SER A 260 -16.08 -16.49 -1.25
N LEU A 261 -16.93 -15.82 -2.02
CA LEU A 261 -17.30 -14.43 -1.85
C LEU A 261 -18.81 -14.33 -1.65
N GLN A 262 -19.24 -13.62 -0.60
CA GLN A 262 -20.65 -13.31 -0.40
C GLN A 262 -21.00 -12.04 -1.17
N MET A 263 -22.04 -12.11 -1.96
CA MET A 263 -22.49 -11.02 -2.83
C MET A 263 -23.88 -10.59 -2.44
N LYS A 264 -24.14 -9.28 -2.49
CA LYS A 264 -25.46 -8.68 -2.35
C LYS A 264 -25.63 -7.57 -3.36
N ILE A 265 -26.76 -7.51 -4.04
CA ILE A 265 -27.05 -6.45 -5.01
C ILE A 265 -28.34 -5.74 -4.61
N GLU A 266 -28.27 -4.43 -4.46
CA GLU A 266 -29.37 -3.57 -4.04
C GLU A 266 -29.67 -2.53 -5.11
N GLY A 267 -30.94 -2.10 -5.18
CA GLY A 267 -31.39 -1.00 -6.04
C GLY A 267 -31.82 0.21 -5.21
N SER A 268 -31.89 1.38 -5.81
CA SER A 268 -32.32 2.62 -5.16
C SER A 268 -33.80 2.68 -4.81
N ASN A 269 -34.64 1.84 -5.41
CA ASN A 269 -36.07 1.80 -5.14
C ASN A 269 -36.36 1.18 -3.77
N LYS A 270 -37.26 1.80 -3.02
CA LYS A 270 -37.65 1.33 -1.68
C LYS A 270 -38.79 0.30 -1.69
N LEU A 271 -39.57 0.23 -2.78
CA LEU A 271 -40.77 -0.61 -2.90
C LEU A 271 -40.50 -1.78 -3.86
N GLY A 272 -41.11 -2.93 -3.57
CA GLY A 272 -41.07 -4.12 -4.41
C GLY A 272 -39.75 -4.93 -4.26
N THR A 273 -39.70 -6.10 -4.91
CA THR A 273 -38.59 -7.06 -4.86
C THR A 273 -37.64 -6.98 -6.07
N GLY A 274 -38.05 -6.25 -7.13
CA GLY A 274 -37.29 -6.08 -8.37
C GLY A 274 -36.40 -4.85 -8.38
N PHE A 275 -35.66 -4.68 -9.45
CA PHE A 275 -34.86 -3.48 -9.72
C PHE A 275 -35.64 -2.53 -10.63
N GLN A 276 -35.55 -1.23 -10.35
CA GLN A 276 -36.29 -0.20 -11.08
C GLN A 276 -35.42 1.03 -11.30
N VAL A 277 -35.57 1.67 -12.45
CA VAL A 277 -35.22 3.07 -12.66
C VAL A 277 -36.48 3.93 -12.55
N MET A 278 -36.37 5.11 -11.97
CA MET A 278 -37.49 6.01 -11.71
C MET A 278 -37.32 7.29 -12.51
N LYS A 279 -38.43 7.84 -12.98
CA LYS A 279 -38.45 9.18 -13.58
C LYS A 279 -38.26 10.23 -12.49
N SER A 280 -37.37 11.19 -12.69
CA SER A 280 -36.95 12.15 -11.67
C SER A 280 -38.08 13.02 -11.14
N ASP A 281 -39.12 13.28 -11.91
CA ASP A 281 -40.25 14.19 -11.61
C ASP A 281 -41.61 13.48 -11.45
N SER A 282 -41.63 12.16 -11.39
CA SER A 282 -42.87 11.38 -11.23
C SER A 282 -42.57 10.01 -10.60
N ALA A 283 -43.67 9.33 -10.18
CA ALA A 283 -43.59 7.95 -9.68
C ALA A 283 -43.51 6.89 -10.79
N ASP A 284 -43.31 7.30 -12.05
CA ASP A 284 -43.22 6.36 -13.17
C ASP A 284 -41.89 5.59 -13.13
N THR A 285 -41.93 4.28 -13.36
CA THR A 285 -40.80 3.38 -13.21
C THR A 285 -40.64 2.47 -14.43
N ILE A 286 -39.41 2.05 -14.70
CA ILE A 286 -39.11 0.95 -15.63
C ILE A 286 -38.40 -0.15 -14.85
N ASP A 287 -39.00 -1.35 -14.88
CA ASP A 287 -38.45 -2.51 -14.22
C ASP A 287 -37.33 -3.14 -15.07
N TYR A 288 -36.29 -3.62 -14.41
CA TYR A 288 -35.25 -4.40 -15.05
C TYR A 288 -34.83 -5.58 -14.18
N ALA A 289 -34.38 -6.64 -14.81
CA ALA A 289 -33.75 -7.79 -14.17
C ALA A 289 -32.24 -7.65 -14.19
N VAL A 290 -31.59 -8.18 -13.16
CA VAL A 290 -30.14 -8.29 -13.07
C VAL A 290 -29.76 -9.76 -13.07
N SER A 291 -28.80 -10.12 -13.88
CA SER A 291 -28.16 -11.43 -13.84
C SER A 291 -26.65 -11.30 -13.88
N MET A 292 -25.98 -12.29 -13.35
CA MET A 292 -24.53 -12.35 -13.22
C MET A 292 -24.02 -13.62 -13.90
N ASN A 293 -22.93 -13.53 -14.66
CA ASN A 293 -22.29 -14.72 -15.21
C ASN A 293 -21.06 -15.07 -14.38
N TYR A 294 -21.04 -16.27 -13.80
CA TYR A 294 -19.93 -16.79 -13.03
C TYR A 294 -19.64 -18.24 -13.42
N GLY A 295 -18.41 -18.52 -13.84
CA GLY A 295 -18.00 -19.86 -14.26
C GLY A 295 -18.83 -20.41 -15.45
N GLY A 296 -19.30 -19.54 -16.35
CA GLY A 296 -20.17 -19.89 -17.47
C GLY A 296 -21.65 -20.10 -17.12
N ARG A 297 -22.03 -19.93 -15.86
CA ARG A 297 -23.42 -20.02 -15.38
C ARG A 297 -24.03 -18.64 -15.26
N ASN A 298 -25.25 -18.49 -15.77
CA ASN A 298 -26.06 -17.29 -15.57
C ASN A 298 -26.82 -17.41 -14.26
N ILE A 299 -26.51 -16.54 -13.29
CA ILE A 299 -27.13 -16.49 -11.96
C ILE A 299 -28.10 -15.31 -11.93
N PRO A 300 -29.43 -15.57 -11.86
CA PRO A 300 -30.38 -14.49 -11.67
C PRO A 300 -30.21 -13.89 -10.25
N VAL A 301 -30.22 -12.56 -10.18
CA VAL A 301 -30.03 -11.84 -8.92
C VAL A 301 -31.36 -11.35 -8.40
N THR A 302 -31.66 -11.68 -7.13
CA THR A 302 -32.78 -11.09 -6.40
C THR A 302 -32.29 -9.90 -5.57
N ARG A 303 -32.97 -8.77 -5.68
CA ARG A 303 -32.61 -7.56 -4.97
C ARG A 303 -32.56 -7.77 -3.44
N GLY A 304 -31.46 -7.36 -2.81
CA GLY A 304 -31.27 -7.41 -1.37
C GLY A 304 -31.04 -8.80 -0.78
N VAL A 305 -31.08 -9.86 -1.60
CA VAL A 305 -30.79 -11.24 -1.17
C VAL A 305 -29.29 -11.51 -1.31
N GLU A 306 -28.69 -12.03 -0.25
CA GLU A 306 -27.28 -12.45 -0.27
C GLU A 306 -27.14 -13.83 -0.92
N PHE A 307 -26.06 -14.01 -1.69
CA PHE A 307 -25.72 -15.28 -2.32
C PHE A 307 -24.21 -15.47 -2.35
N SER A 308 -23.75 -16.71 -2.45
CA SER A 308 -22.34 -17.08 -2.46
C SER A 308 -21.83 -17.36 -3.87
N LEU A 309 -20.63 -16.89 -4.17
CA LEU A 309 -19.81 -17.37 -5.29
C LEU A 309 -18.75 -18.30 -4.71
N ASP A 310 -18.87 -19.59 -5.00
CA ASP A 310 -17.98 -20.61 -4.44
C ASP A 310 -16.85 -20.98 -5.44
N ASN A 311 -15.76 -21.57 -4.91
CA ASN A 311 -14.57 -21.96 -5.67
C ASN A 311 -13.90 -20.77 -6.40
N VAL A 312 -13.89 -19.60 -5.78
CA VAL A 312 -13.30 -18.39 -6.34
C VAL A 312 -11.78 -18.53 -6.48
N ASP A 313 -11.14 -19.26 -5.57
CA ASP A 313 -9.71 -19.63 -5.60
C ASP A 313 -9.30 -20.43 -6.85
N LYS A 314 -10.25 -21.12 -7.48
CA LYS A 314 -10.07 -21.94 -8.68
C LYS A 314 -10.64 -21.30 -9.95
N ALA A 315 -11.30 -20.17 -9.83
CA ALA A 315 -11.90 -19.48 -10.96
C ALA A 315 -10.84 -18.95 -11.92
N ALA A 316 -11.18 -18.88 -13.20
CA ALA A 316 -10.36 -18.21 -14.19
C ALA A 316 -10.20 -16.73 -13.82
N THR A 317 -8.96 -16.25 -13.82
CA THR A 317 -8.64 -14.86 -13.48
C THR A 317 -8.06 -14.13 -14.67
N ARG A 318 -8.20 -12.80 -14.70
CA ARG A 318 -7.51 -11.94 -15.67
C ARG A 318 -6.75 -10.83 -14.96
N PRO A 319 -5.66 -10.31 -15.54
CA PRO A 319 -4.96 -9.16 -14.99
C PRO A 319 -5.75 -7.88 -15.24
N VAL A 320 -5.83 -7.02 -14.23
CA VAL A 320 -6.38 -5.66 -14.32
C VAL A 320 -5.52 -4.72 -13.47
N VAL A 321 -5.41 -3.46 -13.88
CA VAL A 321 -4.79 -2.41 -13.07
C VAL A 321 -5.93 -1.65 -12.38
N LEU A 322 -6.00 -1.77 -11.06
CA LEU A 322 -6.99 -1.04 -10.27
C LEU A 322 -6.58 0.43 -10.13
N PRO A 323 -7.54 1.36 -10.01
CA PRO A 323 -7.22 2.78 -9.78
C PRO A 323 -6.30 2.96 -8.57
N GLY A 324 -5.24 3.73 -8.75
CA GLY A 324 -4.23 3.97 -7.72
C GLY A 324 -3.14 2.91 -7.58
N GLN A 325 -3.25 1.76 -8.25
CA GLN A 325 -2.22 0.73 -8.24
C GLN A 325 -1.24 0.89 -9.39
N ARG A 326 0.02 0.51 -9.14
CA ARG A 326 1.09 0.52 -10.15
C ARG A 326 1.20 -0.81 -10.88
N GLN A 327 0.72 -1.88 -10.28
CA GLN A 327 0.81 -3.23 -10.81
C GLN A 327 -0.56 -3.82 -11.10
N ALA A 328 -0.59 -4.71 -12.09
CA ALA A 328 -1.79 -5.48 -12.38
C ALA A 328 -2.03 -6.51 -11.28
N VAL A 329 -3.26 -6.56 -10.79
CA VAL A 329 -3.76 -7.63 -9.92
C VAL A 329 -4.58 -8.62 -10.71
N ARG A 330 -4.73 -9.83 -10.21
CA ARG A 330 -5.58 -10.85 -10.84
C ARG A 330 -6.97 -10.80 -10.23
N CYS A 331 -7.98 -10.53 -11.03
CA CYS A 331 -9.37 -10.53 -10.59
C CYS A 331 -10.21 -11.60 -11.29
N VAL A 332 -11.28 -12.00 -10.67
CA VAL A 332 -12.26 -12.95 -11.22
C VAL A 332 -13.29 -12.19 -12.02
N PRO A 333 -13.43 -12.43 -13.35
CA PRO A 333 -14.45 -11.78 -14.17
C PRO A 333 -15.84 -12.33 -13.82
N VAL A 334 -16.75 -11.44 -13.49
CA VAL A 334 -18.15 -11.74 -13.15
C VAL A 334 -19.05 -10.69 -13.81
N PRO A 335 -19.24 -10.76 -15.15
CA PRO A 335 -20.01 -9.77 -15.87
C PRO A 335 -21.48 -9.75 -15.42
N LEU A 336 -22.03 -8.53 -15.31
CA LEU A 336 -23.43 -8.28 -15.04
C LEU A 336 -24.19 -8.00 -16.33
N THR A 337 -25.42 -8.49 -16.40
CA THR A 337 -26.38 -8.13 -17.45
C THR A 337 -27.62 -7.52 -16.80
N LEU A 338 -27.99 -6.34 -17.25
CA LEU A 338 -29.25 -5.68 -16.91
C LEU A 338 -30.17 -5.78 -18.11
N THR A 339 -31.40 -6.24 -17.90
CA THR A 339 -32.37 -6.43 -19.00
C THR A 339 -33.75 -5.94 -18.57
N THR A 340 -34.34 -5.03 -19.34
CA THR A 340 -35.75 -4.66 -19.16
C THR A 340 -36.65 -5.68 -19.84
N GLN A 341 -37.75 -6.07 -19.20
CA GLN A 341 -38.80 -6.77 -19.91
C GLN A 341 -39.41 -5.81 -20.94
N PRO A 342 -39.93 -6.32 -22.08
CA PRO A 342 -40.65 -5.51 -23.03
C PRO A 342 -41.81 -4.78 -22.33
N PHE A 343 -41.89 -3.48 -22.49
CA PHE A 343 -42.95 -2.65 -21.92
C PHE A 343 -43.62 -1.77 -22.99
N ASN A 344 -44.89 -1.42 -22.79
CA ASN A 344 -45.62 -0.58 -23.71
C ASN A 344 -45.21 0.88 -23.59
N ILE A 345 -44.83 1.51 -24.69
CA ILE A 345 -44.39 2.91 -24.76
C ILE A 345 -45.48 3.87 -24.22
N ARG A 346 -46.76 3.56 -24.47
CA ARG A 346 -47.87 4.41 -24.05
C ARG A 346 -48.13 4.40 -22.56
N GLU A 347 -47.62 3.41 -21.84
CA GLU A 347 -47.75 3.27 -20.40
C GLU A 347 -46.65 4.03 -19.62
N LYS A 348 -45.68 4.58 -20.34
CA LYS A 348 -44.53 5.29 -19.77
C LYS A 348 -44.52 6.75 -20.22
N ARG A 349 -44.21 7.63 -19.32
CA ARG A 349 -44.01 9.06 -19.61
C ARG A 349 -42.67 9.28 -20.28
N SER A 350 -42.61 10.18 -21.25
CA SER A 350 -41.34 10.58 -21.85
C SER A 350 -40.45 11.30 -20.82
N GLY A 351 -39.17 11.08 -20.88
CA GLY A 351 -38.19 11.74 -19.99
C GLY A 351 -37.06 10.82 -19.58
N GLU A 352 -36.25 11.30 -18.65
CA GLU A 352 -35.08 10.59 -18.13
C GLU A 352 -35.46 9.73 -16.92
N TYR A 353 -35.07 8.47 -16.94
CA TYR A 353 -35.24 7.51 -15.84
C TYR A 353 -33.89 7.18 -15.26
N GLN A 354 -33.73 7.30 -13.96
CA GLN A 354 -32.48 7.09 -13.25
C GLN A 354 -32.66 6.13 -12.07
N GLY A 355 -31.59 5.42 -11.73
CA GLY A 355 -31.54 4.56 -10.56
C GLY A 355 -30.09 4.24 -10.20
N THR A 356 -29.90 3.75 -8.99
CA THR A 356 -28.59 3.27 -8.53
C THR A 356 -28.67 1.78 -8.29
N LEU A 357 -27.68 1.06 -8.79
CA LEU A 357 -27.43 -0.34 -8.48
C LEU A 357 -26.19 -0.41 -7.60
N THR A 358 -26.32 -0.96 -6.39
CA THR A 358 -25.21 -1.14 -5.46
C THR A 358 -24.84 -2.61 -5.39
N VAL A 359 -23.60 -2.92 -5.73
CA VAL A 359 -23.03 -4.27 -5.59
C VAL A 359 -22.16 -4.27 -4.35
N THR A 360 -22.42 -5.16 -3.42
CA THR A 360 -21.63 -5.38 -2.21
C THR A 360 -20.98 -6.75 -2.28
N MET A 361 -19.70 -6.78 -1.98
CA MET A 361 -18.89 -7.99 -1.86
C MET A 361 -18.35 -8.08 -0.43
N LEU A 362 -18.58 -9.21 0.22
CA LEU A 362 -18.04 -9.54 1.53
C LEU A 362 -17.17 -10.78 1.39
N MET A 363 -15.98 -10.72 1.94
CA MET A 363 -15.15 -11.92 2.06
C MET A 363 -15.68 -12.80 3.18
N GLY A 364 -15.91 -14.08 2.90
CA GLY A 364 -16.24 -15.04 3.95
C GLY A 364 -15.06 -15.12 4.92
N THR A 365 -15.35 -14.92 6.22
CA THR A 365 -14.38 -15.18 7.28
C THR A 365 -14.05 -16.67 7.23
N GLN A 366 -12.83 -17.01 6.83
CA GLN A 366 -12.35 -18.38 7.01
C GLN A 366 -12.18 -18.60 8.51
N THR A 367 -13.03 -19.42 9.10
CA THR A 367 -12.72 -20.01 10.38
C THR A 367 -11.53 -20.96 10.18
N PRO A 368 -10.44 -20.81 10.94
CA PRO A 368 -9.25 -21.65 10.82
C PRO A 368 -9.56 -23.13 11.06
#